data_97bd88e74f0b1f02cea2c192fc2f0522
#
_entry.id   97bd88e74f0b1f02cea2c192fc2f0522
#
_cell.length_a   1.000
_cell.length_b   1.000
_cell.length_c   1.000
_cell.angle_alpha   90.00
_cell.angle_beta   90.00
_cell.angle_gamma   90.00
#
_symmetry.space_group_name_H-M   'P 1'
#
loop_
_entity.id
_entity.type
_entity.pdbx_description
1 polymer ?
#
loop_
_entity_poly.entity_id
_entity_poly.type
_entity_poly.pdbx_seq_one_letter_code
_entity_poly.pdbx_strand_id
1 'polypeptide(L)'
;KLYVEKFKKFNVKRVVRLNEEKYDKRTFIENAIEHNDLFFIDGSTPPDNIVQRWMELCDDHFSRPDSGAIAVHCKAGLGRTGTLIGLWAMKHFQIPAESFIGWIRIARPGSILGPQ
;
A
#
# COMPACT_ATOMS: atom_id res chain seq x y z
N LYS A 1 12.00 -10.98 -10.83
CA LYS A 1 12.38 -12.21 -10.13
C LYS A 1 13.06 -11.92 -8.79
N LEU A 2 13.99 -10.98 -8.77
CA LEU A 2 14.67 -10.61 -7.52
C LEU A 2 13.68 -10.12 -6.47
N TYR A 3 12.70 -9.30 -6.89
CA TYR A 3 11.68 -8.81 -5.97
C TYR A 3 10.76 -9.94 -5.48
N VAL A 4 10.43 -10.89 -6.35
CA VAL A 4 9.61 -12.03 -5.96
C VAL A 4 10.29 -12.84 -4.87
N GLU A 5 11.59 -13.11 -5.01
CA GLU A 5 12.35 -13.85 -4.02
C GLU A 5 12.37 -13.12 -2.67
N LYS A 6 12.61 -11.81 -2.68
CA LYS A 6 12.61 -11.00 -1.47
C LYS A 6 11.23 -10.97 -0.81
N PHE A 7 10.18 -10.83 -1.62
CA PHE A 7 8.82 -10.80 -1.10
C PHE A 7 8.45 -12.11 -0.42
N LYS A 8 8.85 -13.24 -1.01
CA LYS A 8 8.63 -14.54 -0.37
C LYS A 8 9.38 -14.67 0.95
N LYS A 9 10.61 -14.17 1.00
CA LYS A 9 11.41 -14.17 2.22
C LYS A 9 10.73 -13.41 3.36
N PHE A 10 10.08 -12.29 3.04
CA PHE A 10 9.39 -11.47 4.04
C PHE A 10 7.90 -11.81 4.17
N ASN A 11 7.49 -12.94 3.60
CA ASN A 11 6.11 -13.41 3.65
C ASN A 11 5.10 -12.40 3.06
N VAL A 12 5.49 -11.73 1.99
CA VAL A 12 4.57 -10.85 1.25
C VAL A 12 3.71 -11.71 0.33
N LYS A 13 2.40 -11.62 0.50
CA LYS A 13 1.45 -12.41 -0.29
C LYS A 13 0.57 -11.58 -1.20
N ARG A 14 0.70 -10.26 -1.16
CA ARG A 14 -0.06 -9.36 -2.03
C ARG A 14 0.76 -8.12 -2.33
N VAL A 15 0.67 -7.65 -3.58
CA VAL A 15 1.27 -6.39 -4.02
C VAL A 15 0.14 -5.47 -4.45
N VAL A 16 0.15 -4.24 -4.00
CA VAL A 16 -0.81 -3.21 -4.41
C VAL A 16 -0.04 -2.10 -5.11
N ARG A 17 -0.36 -1.86 -6.38
CA ARG A 17 0.28 -0.85 -7.22
C ARG A 17 -0.61 0.38 -7.32
N LEU A 18 -0.06 1.55 -6.97
CA LEU A 18 -0.79 2.81 -6.96
C LEU A 18 -0.47 3.71 -8.14
N ASN A 19 0.59 3.42 -8.88
CA ASN A 19 1.00 4.21 -10.03
C ASN A 19 0.64 3.51 -11.35
N GLU A 20 1.01 4.12 -12.47
CA GLU A 20 0.79 3.53 -13.79
C GLU A 20 1.56 2.22 -13.95
N GLU A 21 1.08 1.39 -14.85
CA GLU A 21 1.72 0.10 -15.12
C GLU A 21 3.11 0.31 -15.73
N LYS A 22 4.13 -0.19 -15.03
CA LYS A 22 5.52 -0.17 -15.48
C LYS A 22 6.11 -1.57 -15.58
N TYR A 23 5.38 -2.58 -15.16
CA TYR A 23 5.79 -3.98 -15.22
C TYR A 23 4.55 -4.85 -15.36
N ASP A 24 4.77 -6.10 -15.79
CA ASP A 24 3.68 -7.06 -15.92
C ASP A 24 3.39 -7.73 -14.58
N LYS A 25 2.17 -7.54 -14.08
CA LYS A 25 1.76 -8.11 -12.79
C LYS A 25 1.73 -9.64 -12.76
N ARG A 26 1.72 -10.29 -13.94
CA ARG A 26 1.70 -11.75 -14.01
C ARG A 26 2.91 -12.39 -13.34
N THR A 27 4.04 -11.70 -13.29
CA THR A 27 5.23 -12.20 -12.60
C THR A 27 4.90 -12.52 -11.14
N PHE A 28 4.11 -11.68 -10.48
CA PHE A 28 3.72 -11.92 -9.09
C PHE A 28 2.64 -12.99 -8.99
N ILE A 29 1.63 -12.91 -9.84
CA ILE A 29 0.51 -13.86 -9.83
C ILE A 29 0.99 -15.29 -10.07
N GLU A 30 1.91 -15.49 -11.02
CA GLU A 30 2.48 -16.80 -11.31
C GLU A 30 3.33 -17.36 -10.16
N ASN A 31 3.73 -16.51 -9.24
CA ASN A 31 4.51 -16.91 -8.07
C ASN A 31 3.67 -16.90 -6.78
N ALA A 32 2.36 -17.03 -6.91
CA ALA A 32 1.41 -17.10 -5.80
C ALA A 32 1.36 -15.82 -4.96
N ILE A 33 1.69 -14.68 -5.54
CA ILE A 33 1.56 -13.37 -4.91
C ILE A 33 0.43 -12.64 -5.62
N GLU A 34 -0.64 -12.30 -4.91
CA GLU A 34 -1.76 -11.57 -5.49
C GLU A 34 -1.34 -10.15 -5.85
N HIS A 35 -1.97 -9.57 -6.85
CA HIS A 35 -1.63 -8.23 -7.32
C HIS A 35 -2.90 -7.44 -7.61
N ASN A 36 -2.96 -6.22 -7.10
CA ASN A 36 -4.10 -5.31 -7.31
C ASN A 36 -3.61 -3.94 -7.74
N ASP A 37 -4.35 -3.31 -8.65
CA ASP A 37 -4.10 -1.95 -9.08
C ASP A 37 -5.14 -1.01 -8.47
N LEU A 38 -4.67 0.01 -7.74
CA LEU A 38 -5.52 1.06 -7.17
C LEU A 38 -4.95 2.42 -7.56
N PHE A 39 -4.93 2.69 -8.86
CA PHE A 39 -4.30 3.90 -9.39
C PHE A 39 -5.02 5.18 -8.93
N PHE A 40 -4.24 6.17 -8.49
CA PHE A 40 -4.69 7.55 -8.36
C PHE A 40 -3.48 8.50 -8.53
N ILE A 41 -3.79 9.77 -8.80
CA ILE A 41 -2.75 10.75 -9.18
C ILE A 41 -1.85 11.09 -8.00
N ASP A 42 -0.53 11.09 -8.25
CA ASP A 42 0.46 11.45 -7.24
C ASP A 42 0.24 12.88 -6.74
N GLY A 43 0.40 13.06 -5.43
CA GLY A 43 0.19 14.35 -4.80
C GLY A 43 -1.27 14.70 -4.55
N SER A 44 -2.21 13.90 -5.07
CA SER A 44 -3.64 14.13 -4.86
C SER A 44 -4.15 13.37 -3.65
N THR A 45 -5.32 13.79 -3.15
CA THR A 45 -6.08 12.99 -2.19
C THR A 45 -6.70 11.83 -2.96
N PRO A 46 -6.62 10.60 -2.46
CA PRO A 46 -7.23 9.47 -3.16
C PRO A 46 -8.76 9.64 -3.25
N PRO A 47 -9.35 9.34 -4.42
CA PRO A 47 -10.81 9.36 -4.55
C PRO A 47 -11.48 8.40 -3.57
N ASP A 48 -12.73 8.69 -3.19
CA ASP A 48 -13.45 7.87 -2.22
C ASP A 48 -13.56 6.41 -2.64
N ASN A 49 -13.74 6.14 -3.94
CA ASN A 49 -13.82 4.76 -4.43
C ASN A 49 -12.49 4.01 -4.24
N ILE A 50 -11.36 4.70 -4.37
CA ILE A 50 -10.04 4.09 -4.13
C ILE A 50 -9.87 3.81 -2.64
N VAL A 51 -10.24 4.75 -1.78
CA VAL A 51 -10.18 4.57 -0.33
C VAL A 51 -11.03 3.37 0.09
N GLN A 52 -12.26 3.29 -0.41
CA GLN A 52 -13.15 2.18 -0.09
C GLN A 52 -12.57 0.84 -0.54
N ARG A 53 -12.09 0.76 -1.77
CA ARG A 53 -11.48 -0.46 -2.28
C ARG A 53 -10.25 -0.86 -1.49
N TRP A 54 -9.44 0.11 -1.10
CA TRP A 54 -8.25 -0.14 -0.28
C TRP A 54 -8.63 -0.73 1.08
N MET A 55 -9.62 -0.12 1.76
CA MET A 55 -10.06 -0.61 3.06
C MET A 55 -10.64 -2.02 2.98
N GLU A 56 -11.48 -2.28 1.97
CA GLU A 56 -12.07 -3.61 1.77
C GLU A 56 -10.99 -4.65 1.45
N LEU A 57 -10.01 -4.28 0.62
CA LEU A 57 -8.91 -5.16 0.26
C LEU A 57 -8.07 -5.54 1.49
N CYS A 58 -7.75 -4.57 2.33
CA CYS A 58 -6.97 -4.83 3.55
C CYS A 58 -7.76 -5.68 4.53
N ASP A 59 -9.03 -5.36 4.75
CA ASP A 59 -9.88 -6.13 5.66
C ASP A 59 -10.01 -7.58 5.19
N ASP A 60 -10.25 -7.79 3.90
CA ASP A 60 -10.34 -9.14 3.33
C ASP A 60 -9.01 -9.89 3.45
N HIS A 61 -7.92 -9.22 3.08
CA HIS A 61 -6.59 -9.85 3.11
C HIS A 61 -6.22 -10.30 4.53
N PHE A 62 -6.34 -9.40 5.50
CA PHE A 62 -5.92 -9.69 6.87
C PHE A 62 -6.92 -10.54 7.66
N SER A 63 -8.10 -10.81 7.10
CA SER A 63 -9.04 -11.75 7.71
C SER A 63 -8.67 -13.22 7.47
N ARG A 64 -7.79 -13.49 6.53
CA ARG A 64 -7.38 -14.86 6.18
C ARG A 64 -6.34 -15.38 7.17
N PRO A 65 -6.41 -16.69 7.54
CA PRO A 65 -5.47 -17.26 8.53
C PRO A 65 -4.00 -17.08 8.17
N ASP A 66 -3.65 -17.25 6.89
CA ASP A 66 -2.27 -17.12 6.41
C ASP A 66 -2.11 -15.89 5.54
N SER A 67 -2.57 -14.75 6.03
CA SER A 67 -2.64 -13.54 5.22
C SER A 67 -1.29 -13.07 4.69
N GLY A 68 -0.24 -13.12 5.52
CA GLY A 68 1.04 -12.53 5.14
C GLY A 68 0.96 -11.01 5.03
N ALA A 69 2.03 -10.42 4.54
CA ALA A 69 2.14 -8.97 4.39
C ALA A 69 1.61 -8.48 3.03
N ILE A 70 1.27 -7.21 2.98
CA ILE A 70 0.93 -6.51 1.74
C ILE A 70 2.07 -5.54 1.44
N ALA A 71 2.62 -5.59 0.22
CA ALA A 71 3.57 -4.61 -0.26
C ALA A 71 2.82 -3.57 -1.09
N VAL A 72 2.85 -2.33 -0.65
CA VAL A 72 2.19 -1.22 -1.34
C VAL A 72 3.27 -0.34 -1.97
N HIS A 73 3.11 0.03 -3.22
CA HIS A 73 4.08 0.90 -3.86
C HIS A 73 3.42 1.89 -4.82
N CYS A 74 4.12 3.00 -5.04
CA CYS A 74 3.84 3.98 -6.08
C CYS A 74 5.16 4.27 -6.78
N LYS A 75 5.30 5.44 -7.39
CA LYS A 75 6.55 5.76 -8.10
C LYS A 75 7.73 5.94 -7.13
N ALA A 76 7.60 6.85 -6.17
CA ALA A 76 8.64 7.14 -5.18
C ALA A 76 8.44 6.38 -3.87
N GLY A 77 7.26 5.82 -3.64
CA GLY A 77 6.94 5.10 -2.41
C GLY A 77 6.72 6.01 -1.21
N LEU A 78 6.49 7.30 -1.41
CA LEU A 78 6.39 8.27 -0.32
C LEU A 78 5.00 8.88 -0.18
N GLY A 79 4.46 9.49 -1.23
CA GLY A 79 3.19 10.20 -1.14
C GLY A 79 1.99 9.27 -1.11
N ARG A 80 1.69 8.66 -2.25
CA ARG A 80 0.50 7.78 -2.40
C ARG A 80 0.56 6.60 -1.44
N THR A 81 1.71 5.96 -1.32
CA THR A 81 1.89 4.82 -0.44
C THR A 81 1.66 5.20 1.02
N GLY A 82 2.30 6.28 1.47
CA GLY A 82 2.15 6.75 2.85
C GLY A 82 0.72 7.13 3.18
N THR A 83 0.01 7.75 2.25
CA THR A 83 -1.38 8.17 2.45
C THR A 83 -2.30 6.96 2.67
N LEU A 84 -2.22 5.94 1.82
CA LEU A 84 -3.08 4.76 1.98
C LEU A 84 -2.74 3.95 3.22
N ILE A 85 -1.45 3.76 3.51
CA ILE A 85 -1.04 3.08 4.75
C ILE A 85 -1.59 3.84 5.96
N GLY A 86 -1.50 5.18 5.92
CA GLY A 86 -2.00 6.01 7.01
C GLY A 86 -3.49 5.91 7.21
N LEU A 87 -4.26 5.89 6.12
CA LEU A 87 -5.72 5.76 6.22
C LEU A 87 -6.11 4.46 6.92
N TRP A 88 -5.46 3.36 6.58
CA TRP A 88 -5.74 2.08 7.21
C TRP A 88 -5.32 2.08 8.69
N ALA A 89 -4.14 2.61 8.98
CA ALA A 89 -3.63 2.68 10.35
C ALA A 89 -4.52 3.55 11.25
N MET A 90 -4.98 4.69 10.75
CA MET A 90 -5.86 5.57 11.51
C MET A 90 -7.19 4.89 11.83
N LYS A 91 -7.73 4.13 10.87
CA LYS A 91 -9.00 3.42 11.07
C LYS A 91 -8.85 2.28 12.08
N HIS A 92 -7.82 1.46 11.95
CA HIS A 92 -7.67 0.25 12.78
C HIS A 92 -7.08 0.50 14.15
N PHE A 93 -6.18 1.47 14.27
CA PHE A 93 -5.52 1.77 15.53
C PHE A 93 -6.01 3.07 16.16
N GLN A 94 -6.97 3.74 15.51
CA GLN A 94 -7.56 5.00 15.99
C GLN A 94 -6.49 6.06 16.30
N ILE A 95 -5.47 6.13 15.44
CA ILE A 95 -4.39 7.11 15.57
C ILE A 95 -4.82 8.41 14.88
N PRO A 96 -4.68 9.58 15.55
CA PRO A 96 -4.97 10.86 14.91
C PRO A 96 -4.05 11.10 13.70
N ALA A 97 -4.57 11.76 12.66
CA ALA A 97 -3.82 12.01 11.44
C ALA A 97 -2.49 12.72 11.71
N GLU A 98 -2.49 13.72 12.56
CA GLU A 98 -1.28 14.48 12.89
C GLU A 98 -0.20 13.59 13.50
N SER A 99 -0.57 12.72 14.40
CA SER A 99 0.35 11.78 15.04
C SER A 99 0.92 10.80 14.02
N PHE A 100 0.08 10.26 13.14
CA PHE A 100 0.53 9.34 12.12
C PHE A 100 1.48 10.01 11.13
N ILE A 101 1.14 11.21 10.64
CA ILE A 101 1.97 11.94 9.69
C ILE A 101 3.34 12.24 10.30
N GLY A 102 3.38 12.65 11.55
CA GLY A 102 4.64 12.87 12.25
C GLY A 102 5.48 11.61 12.33
N TRP A 103 4.88 10.50 12.71
CA TRP A 103 5.56 9.21 12.82
C TRP A 103 6.08 8.71 11.46
N ILE A 104 5.23 8.74 10.43
CA ILE A 104 5.61 8.21 9.13
C ILE A 104 6.74 9.03 8.48
N ARG A 105 6.79 10.33 8.75
CA ARG A 105 7.86 11.18 8.24
C ARG A 105 9.21 10.89 8.91
N ILE A 106 9.20 10.38 10.12
CA ILE A 106 10.42 9.91 10.80
C ILE A 106 10.83 8.55 10.23
N ALA A 107 9.88 7.61 10.13
CA ALA A 107 10.15 6.26 9.65
C ALA A 107 10.46 6.24 8.14
N ARG A 108 9.81 7.09 7.37
CA ARG A 108 9.96 7.20 5.91
C ARG A 108 10.01 8.67 5.52
N PRO A 109 11.18 9.33 5.63
CA PRO A 109 11.31 10.77 5.34
C PRO A 109 10.80 11.13 3.94
N GLY A 110 10.08 12.24 3.85
CA GLY A 110 9.48 12.69 2.60
C GLY A 110 8.06 12.19 2.36
N SER A 111 7.50 11.38 3.26
CA SER A 111 6.14 10.87 3.11
C SER A 111 5.11 11.96 3.31
N ILE A 112 4.05 11.92 2.48
CA ILE A 112 2.87 12.79 2.59
C ILE A 112 3.27 14.27 2.61
N LEU A 113 4.01 14.70 1.59
CA LEU A 113 4.45 16.09 1.48
C LEU A 113 3.41 17.00 0.83
N GLY A 114 2.45 16.44 0.11
CA GLY A 114 1.42 17.21 -0.55
C GLY A 114 0.23 17.51 0.37
N PRO A 115 -0.90 17.95 -0.22
CA PRO A 115 -2.08 18.32 0.57
C PRO A 115 -2.88 17.14 1.11
N GLN A 116 -2.42 15.93 0.92
CA GLN A 116 -3.09 14.75 1.46
C GLN A 116 -3.28 14.86 2.96
#